data_868a533328ca3ad4e1e084eef45b0b46
#
_entry.id   868a533328ca3ad4e1e084eef45b0b46
#
_cell.length_a   1.000
_cell.length_b   1.000
_cell.length_c   1.000
_cell.angle_alpha   90.00
_cell.angle_beta   90.00
_cell.angle_gamma   90.00
#
_symmetry.space_group_name_H-M   'P 1'
#
loop_
_entity.id
_entity.type
_entity.pdbx_description
1 polymer ?
#
loop_
_entity_poly.entity_id
_entity_poly.type
_entity_poly.pdbx_seq_one_letter_code
_entity_poly.pdbx_strand_id
1 'polypeptide(L)'
;MSLDRDGAVPRQHFASDNYAGMCPEARHWLLESDASGHQPAYGEDVWTQRVSDRLRELFQADCDVYFVFNGTAANSLALAALCQSYHSVICTPQAHIETDECGGPEFFSNGSKLLTTDPQTPAARLAKLTPEAVEQLVVKRADIHYPKPKVVSLTQSTELGTVYTVDEVRAIAEVARRRQLRVHMDGARFANAVAALGCHPSEITWRAGVDVLCFGGTKNGIPVGEAVVFFDRELAQDFAYRVKQAGQLASKMRFISAPWVGMLEDDVWLRNARHANAMARRLYEGIVDLPGVRVMHPPEANAVFAFLPQRVIATLQQDKGWRFYDFIAGGGCRLMCAWDTRPESVDAFAADMAAACAQSG
;
A
#
# COMPACT_ATOMS: atom_id res chain seq x y z
N MET A 1 -8.41 12.69 -21.74
CA MET A 1 -6.95 12.50 -21.93
C MET A 1 -6.37 13.87 -22.21
N SER A 2 -5.54 14.43 -21.30
CA SER A 2 -4.90 15.71 -21.57
C SER A 2 -3.77 15.46 -22.58
N LEU A 3 -3.77 16.23 -23.66
CA LEU A 3 -2.69 16.22 -24.64
C LEU A 3 -1.61 17.21 -24.18
N ASP A 4 -0.34 16.92 -24.46
CA ASP A 4 0.71 17.92 -24.38
C ASP A 4 0.38 19.11 -25.29
N ARG A 5 1.06 20.25 -25.11
CA ARG A 5 0.87 21.45 -25.97
C ARG A 5 1.02 21.13 -27.46
N ASP A 6 1.71 20.05 -27.80
CA ASP A 6 1.95 19.55 -29.16
C ASP A 6 0.98 18.42 -29.58
N GLY A 7 -0.08 18.12 -28.79
CA GLY A 7 -1.06 17.10 -29.11
C GLY A 7 -0.62 15.64 -28.86
N ALA A 8 0.58 15.43 -28.33
CA ALA A 8 1.09 14.10 -28.00
C ALA A 8 0.51 13.57 -26.69
N VAL A 9 0.34 12.26 -26.59
CA VAL A 9 -0.02 11.60 -25.33
C VAL A 9 1.19 11.66 -24.39
N PRO A 10 1.04 12.23 -23.18
CA PRO A 10 2.15 12.32 -22.24
C PRO A 10 2.79 10.96 -21.98
N ARG A 11 4.12 10.93 -21.88
CA ARG A 11 4.89 9.73 -21.54
C ARG A 11 4.53 9.29 -20.12
N GLN A 12 4.24 8.00 -19.94
CA GLN A 12 4.12 7.41 -18.62
C GLN A 12 5.49 7.07 -18.04
N HIS A 13 5.62 7.17 -16.74
CA HIS A 13 6.86 6.97 -16.01
C HIS A 13 6.71 5.85 -14.98
N PHE A 14 7.84 5.36 -14.44
CA PHE A 14 7.90 4.23 -13.53
C PHE A 14 8.34 4.62 -12.09
N ALA A 15 8.17 5.90 -11.73
CA ALA A 15 8.56 6.37 -10.40
C ALA A 15 7.55 5.94 -9.32
N SER A 16 6.25 6.11 -9.58
CA SER A 16 5.21 5.83 -8.59
C SER A 16 3.85 5.58 -9.25
N ASP A 17 3.09 4.65 -8.68
CA ASP A 17 1.67 4.45 -8.98
C ASP A 17 0.78 5.65 -8.56
N ASN A 18 1.29 6.55 -7.71
CA ASN A 18 0.66 7.84 -7.45
C ASN A 18 0.71 8.83 -8.63
N TYR A 19 1.43 8.52 -9.72
CA TYR A 19 1.45 9.36 -10.91
C TYR A 19 0.24 9.14 -11.82
N ALA A 20 -0.44 8.00 -11.66
CA ALA A 20 -1.67 7.69 -12.36
C ALA A 20 -2.81 8.61 -11.95
N GLY A 21 -3.70 8.87 -12.89
CA GLY A 21 -4.92 9.62 -12.64
C GLY A 21 -6.02 8.77 -11.99
N MET A 22 -7.20 9.37 -11.90
CA MET A 22 -8.42 8.69 -11.46
C MET A 22 -8.97 7.79 -12.57
N CYS A 23 -9.37 6.57 -12.23
CA CYS A 23 -10.00 5.67 -13.20
C CYS A 23 -11.42 6.15 -13.60
N PRO A 24 -11.91 5.74 -14.79
CA PRO A 24 -13.20 6.21 -15.30
C PRO A 24 -14.37 5.93 -14.36
N GLU A 25 -14.39 4.77 -13.73
CA GLU A 25 -15.47 4.34 -12.83
C GLU A 25 -15.48 5.16 -11.53
N ALA A 26 -14.33 5.42 -10.94
CA ALA A 26 -14.20 6.29 -9.78
C ALA A 26 -14.64 7.74 -10.13
N ARG A 27 -14.26 8.22 -11.31
CA ARG A 27 -14.68 9.54 -11.81
C ARG A 27 -16.18 9.62 -12.01
N HIS A 28 -16.81 8.61 -12.59
CA HIS A 28 -18.25 8.56 -12.77
C HIS A 28 -18.98 8.76 -11.44
N TRP A 29 -18.65 7.96 -10.41
CA TRP A 29 -19.31 8.03 -9.13
C TRP A 29 -18.99 9.31 -8.33
N LEU A 30 -17.80 9.90 -8.53
CA LEU A 30 -17.50 11.21 -7.99
C LEU A 30 -18.48 12.27 -8.52
N LEU A 31 -18.73 12.29 -9.84
CA LEU A 31 -19.65 13.22 -10.48
C LEU A 31 -21.12 12.94 -10.11
N GLU A 32 -21.52 11.68 -10.01
CA GLU A 32 -22.85 11.28 -9.54
C GLU A 32 -23.10 11.77 -8.09
N SER A 33 -22.07 11.68 -7.24
CA SER A 33 -22.18 12.16 -5.86
C SER A 33 -22.35 13.69 -5.78
N ASP A 34 -21.75 14.44 -6.70
CA ASP A 34 -21.94 15.88 -6.82
C ASP A 34 -23.35 16.20 -7.34
N ALA A 35 -23.79 15.51 -8.38
CA ALA A 35 -25.12 15.66 -8.97
C ALA A 35 -26.27 15.28 -8.02
N SER A 36 -26.00 14.51 -6.96
CA SER A 36 -27.01 14.09 -5.98
C SER A 36 -27.55 15.23 -5.09
N GLY A 37 -27.03 16.45 -5.24
CA GLY A 37 -27.51 17.64 -4.55
C GLY A 37 -27.15 17.70 -3.06
N HIS A 38 -28.08 18.11 -2.21
CA HIS A 38 -27.89 18.23 -0.76
C HIS A 38 -27.86 16.86 -0.09
N GLN A 39 -26.78 16.57 0.58
CA GLN A 39 -26.57 15.34 1.34
C GLN A 39 -26.09 15.68 2.77
N PRO A 40 -26.43 14.86 3.77
CA PRO A 40 -25.85 14.98 5.11
C PRO A 40 -24.31 15.06 5.07
N ALA A 41 -23.75 15.81 6.03
CA ALA A 41 -22.31 16.05 6.11
C ALA A 41 -21.61 14.95 6.94
N TYR A 42 -20.26 14.96 6.93
CA TYR A 42 -19.40 14.21 7.83
C TYR A 42 -19.56 12.68 7.78
N GLY A 43 -19.93 12.14 6.61
CA GLY A 43 -20.04 10.69 6.40
C GLY A 43 -21.41 10.09 6.70
N GLU A 44 -22.41 10.92 7.04
CA GLU A 44 -23.81 10.50 7.21
C GLU A 44 -24.57 10.44 5.86
N ASP A 45 -23.88 10.67 4.77
CA ASP A 45 -24.43 10.63 3.41
C ASP A 45 -24.61 9.20 2.89
N VAL A 46 -25.49 9.06 1.90
CA VAL A 46 -25.84 7.75 1.32
C VAL A 46 -24.67 7.07 0.61
N TRP A 47 -23.69 7.82 0.11
CA TRP A 47 -22.53 7.29 -0.60
C TRP A 47 -21.56 6.62 0.36
N THR A 48 -21.27 7.29 1.48
CA THR A 48 -20.41 6.75 2.54
C THR A 48 -21.02 5.48 3.13
N GLN A 49 -22.34 5.47 3.36
CA GLN A 49 -23.03 4.28 3.83
C GLN A 49 -22.95 3.13 2.80
N ARG A 50 -23.26 3.41 1.53
CA ARG A 50 -23.20 2.42 0.44
C ARG A 50 -21.84 1.74 0.34
N VAL A 51 -20.75 2.52 0.39
CA VAL A 51 -19.40 1.95 0.33
C VAL A 51 -19.07 1.12 1.57
N SER A 52 -19.47 1.59 2.76
CA SER A 52 -19.29 0.83 4.00
C SER A 52 -19.98 -0.54 3.95
N ASP A 53 -21.21 -0.59 3.44
CA ASP A 53 -21.94 -1.82 3.26
C ASP A 53 -21.28 -2.75 2.22
N ARG A 54 -20.81 -2.19 1.10
CA ARG A 54 -20.06 -2.95 0.09
C ARG A 54 -18.76 -3.53 0.63
N LEU A 55 -18.06 -2.82 1.50
CA LEU A 55 -16.83 -3.34 2.13
C LEU A 55 -17.16 -4.45 3.13
N ARG A 56 -18.29 -4.36 3.89
CA ARG A 56 -18.77 -5.46 4.73
C ARG A 56 -19.09 -6.72 3.92
N GLU A 57 -19.76 -6.55 2.77
CA GLU A 57 -20.02 -7.64 1.82
C GLU A 57 -18.72 -8.22 1.27
N LEU A 58 -17.79 -7.36 0.79
CA LEU A 58 -16.51 -7.76 0.25
C LEU A 58 -15.68 -8.58 1.23
N PHE A 59 -15.60 -8.15 2.49
CA PHE A 59 -14.85 -8.87 3.52
C PHE A 59 -15.65 -9.96 4.19
N GLN A 60 -16.97 -10.07 3.93
CA GLN A 60 -17.86 -11.02 4.62
C GLN A 60 -17.75 -10.89 6.15
N ALA A 61 -17.74 -9.67 6.65
CA ALA A 61 -17.54 -9.34 8.06
C ALA A 61 -18.40 -8.16 8.48
N ASP A 62 -18.91 -8.21 9.72
CA ASP A 62 -19.47 -7.03 10.37
C ASP A 62 -18.33 -6.16 10.91
N CYS A 63 -17.85 -5.23 10.06
CA CYS A 63 -16.70 -4.38 10.34
C CYS A 63 -17.10 -2.90 10.36
N ASP A 64 -16.32 -2.09 11.08
CA ASP A 64 -16.41 -0.64 11.05
C ASP A 64 -15.47 -0.05 10.01
N VAL A 65 -15.98 0.87 9.19
CA VAL A 65 -15.28 1.47 8.05
C VAL A 65 -15.21 2.98 8.22
N TYR A 66 -14.01 3.53 8.08
CA TYR A 66 -13.75 4.97 8.11
C TYR A 66 -12.93 5.39 6.88
N PHE A 67 -13.22 6.57 6.34
CA PHE A 67 -12.47 7.12 5.22
C PHE A 67 -11.59 8.26 5.69
N VAL A 68 -10.33 8.24 5.23
CA VAL A 68 -9.32 9.26 5.53
C VAL A 68 -8.63 9.71 4.25
N PHE A 69 -7.92 10.85 4.31
CA PHE A 69 -7.37 11.49 3.11
C PHE A 69 -6.26 10.67 2.43
N ASN A 70 -5.37 10.05 3.20
CA ASN A 70 -4.19 9.34 2.67
C ASN A 70 -3.74 8.19 3.58
N GLY A 71 -2.76 7.38 3.08
CA GLY A 71 -2.22 6.23 3.79
C GLY A 71 -1.53 6.57 5.11
N THR A 72 -0.80 7.69 5.19
CA THR A 72 -0.16 8.14 6.44
C THR A 72 -1.19 8.41 7.52
N ALA A 73 -2.32 9.05 7.20
CA ALA A 73 -3.40 9.25 8.15
C ALA A 73 -4.04 7.91 8.54
N ALA A 74 -4.25 7.00 7.57
CA ALA A 74 -4.83 5.69 7.85
C ALA A 74 -3.95 4.89 8.84
N ASN A 75 -2.67 4.72 8.54
CA ASN A 75 -1.72 3.99 9.38
C ASN A 75 -1.56 4.64 10.77
N SER A 76 -1.30 5.95 10.80
CA SER A 76 -1.07 6.68 12.05
C SER A 76 -2.27 6.61 12.99
N LEU A 77 -3.49 6.80 12.49
CA LEU A 77 -4.69 6.78 13.31
C LEU A 77 -5.09 5.35 13.71
N ALA A 78 -4.94 4.37 12.82
CA ALA A 78 -5.16 2.97 13.15
C ALA A 78 -4.23 2.51 14.28
N LEU A 79 -2.92 2.79 14.16
CA LEU A 79 -1.95 2.46 15.20
C LEU A 79 -2.21 3.23 16.51
N ALA A 80 -2.64 4.50 16.44
CA ALA A 80 -3.05 5.27 17.60
C ALA A 80 -4.29 4.70 18.32
N ALA A 81 -5.19 4.03 17.61
CA ALA A 81 -6.32 3.33 18.23
C ALA A 81 -5.88 2.07 18.96
N LEU A 82 -4.82 1.40 18.48
CA LEU A 82 -4.31 0.16 19.03
C LEU A 82 -3.28 0.36 20.17
N CYS A 83 -2.66 1.53 20.26
CA CYS A 83 -1.51 1.79 21.15
C CYS A 83 -1.79 2.86 22.21
N GLN A 84 -1.12 2.70 23.35
CA GLN A 84 -0.86 3.77 24.31
C GLN A 84 0.59 4.22 24.17
N SER A 85 0.96 5.38 24.74
CA SER A 85 2.30 5.98 24.60
C SER A 85 3.48 5.08 25.03
N TYR A 86 3.25 4.15 25.97
CA TYR A 86 4.27 3.20 26.44
C TYR A 86 4.31 1.89 25.64
N HIS A 87 3.46 1.76 24.63
CA HIS A 87 3.46 0.59 23.76
C HIS A 87 4.50 0.70 22.65
N SER A 88 4.70 -0.41 21.95
CA SER A 88 5.50 -0.46 20.74
C SER A 88 4.80 -1.28 19.65
N VAL A 89 5.17 -0.94 18.41
CA VAL A 89 4.71 -1.58 17.18
C VAL A 89 5.88 -2.32 16.55
N ILE A 90 5.73 -3.62 16.31
CA ILE A 90 6.73 -4.45 15.63
C ILE A 90 6.49 -4.35 14.12
N CYS A 91 7.52 -4.00 13.37
CA CYS A 91 7.47 -3.88 11.90
C CYS A 91 8.81 -4.28 11.26
N THR A 92 8.87 -4.30 9.94
CA THR A 92 10.13 -4.43 9.20
C THR A 92 10.90 -3.10 9.19
N PRO A 93 12.22 -3.11 9.00
CA PRO A 93 12.99 -1.87 8.86
C PRO A 93 12.67 -1.09 7.57
N GLN A 94 11.96 -1.69 6.60
CA GLN A 94 11.50 -1.05 5.37
C GLN A 94 10.05 -0.57 5.46
N ALA A 95 9.34 -0.87 6.55
CA ALA A 95 7.94 -0.49 6.71
C ALA A 95 7.75 1.01 6.48
N HIS A 96 6.74 1.39 5.69
CA HIS A 96 6.44 2.79 5.36
C HIS A 96 6.27 3.66 6.62
N ILE A 97 5.66 3.09 7.67
CA ILE A 97 5.50 3.73 8.98
C ILE A 97 6.83 4.08 9.66
N GLU A 98 7.91 3.34 9.36
CA GLU A 98 9.26 3.59 9.89
C GLU A 98 10.03 4.59 9.02
N THR A 99 9.90 4.48 7.68
CA THR A 99 10.82 5.13 6.76
C THR A 99 10.27 6.41 6.12
N ASP A 100 8.93 6.54 5.97
CA ASP A 100 8.34 7.51 5.03
C ASP A 100 7.04 8.19 5.51
N GLU A 101 6.79 8.19 6.82
CA GLU A 101 5.63 8.86 7.44
C GLU A 101 6.01 9.96 8.45
N CYS A 102 7.29 10.37 8.46
CA CYS A 102 7.78 11.51 9.24
C CYS A 102 7.43 11.45 10.74
N GLY A 103 7.42 10.24 11.35
CA GLY A 103 7.04 10.05 12.75
C GLY A 103 5.54 10.22 13.01
N GLY A 104 4.70 10.12 11.99
CA GLY A 104 3.24 10.22 12.12
C GLY A 104 2.64 9.23 13.12
N PRO A 105 2.97 7.92 13.02
CA PRO A 105 2.49 6.93 13.97
C PRO A 105 2.85 7.24 15.41
N GLU A 106 4.09 7.66 15.69
CA GLU A 106 4.55 8.05 17.01
C GLU A 106 3.83 9.30 17.53
N PHE A 107 3.64 10.29 16.65
CA PHE A 107 2.96 11.53 17.01
C PHE A 107 1.51 11.27 17.42
N PHE A 108 0.73 10.57 16.59
CA PHE A 108 -0.69 10.34 16.85
C PHE A 108 -0.96 9.31 17.96
N SER A 109 -0.03 8.41 18.26
CA SER A 109 -0.11 7.47 19.38
C SER A 109 0.46 8.03 20.69
N ASN A 110 0.82 9.31 20.73
CA ASN A 110 1.45 9.99 21.87
C ASN A 110 2.80 9.38 22.26
N GLY A 111 3.58 8.87 21.32
CA GLY A 111 4.95 8.43 21.52
C GLY A 111 5.18 6.92 21.56
N SER A 112 4.30 6.10 20.99
CA SER A 112 4.60 4.67 20.82
C SER A 112 5.88 4.49 19.98
N LYS A 113 6.66 3.45 20.30
CA LYS A 113 7.94 3.20 19.64
C LYS A 113 7.78 2.15 18.55
N LEU A 114 8.37 2.39 17.38
CA LEU A 114 8.56 1.33 16.39
C LEU A 114 9.72 0.43 16.79
N LEU A 115 9.54 -0.88 16.69
CA LEU A 115 10.55 -1.92 16.94
C LEU A 115 10.76 -2.70 15.65
N THR A 116 11.86 -2.41 14.97
CA THR A 116 12.19 -3.09 13.72
C THR A 116 12.90 -4.40 13.94
N THR A 117 12.66 -5.35 13.03
CA THR A 117 13.41 -6.61 12.98
C THR A 117 14.84 -6.38 12.48
N ASP A 118 15.71 -7.38 12.64
CA ASP A 118 17.08 -7.32 12.13
C ASP A 118 17.08 -7.22 10.59
N PRO A 119 17.64 -6.14 9.99
CA PRO A 119 17.67 -5.93 8.56
C PRO A 119 18.51 -6.97 7.79
N GLN A 120 19.36 -7.74 8.47
CA GLN A 120 20.25 -8.72 7.85
C GLN A 120 19.57 -10.07 7.59
N THR A 121 18.37 -10.30 8.13
CA THR A 121 17.67 -11.58 7.93
C THR A 121 17.21 -11.73 6.47
N PRO A 122 17.14 -12.97 5.94
CA PRO A 122 16.62 -13.21 4.59
C PRO A 122 15.20 -12.65 4.39
N ALA A 123 14.32 -12.75 5.39
CA ALA A 123 12.96 -12.22 5.32
C ALA A 123 12.93 -10.69 5.27
N ALA A 124 13.75 -10.01 6.08
CA ALA A 124 13.85 -8.55 6.06
C ALA A 124 14.37 -8.01 4.71
N ARG A 125 15.21 -8.78 4.00
CA ARG A 125 15.62 -8.43 2.62
C ARG A 125 14.48 -8.51 1.60
N LEU A 126 13.36 -9.10 1.95
CA LEU A 126 12.11 -9.14 1.19
C LEU A 126 11.04 -8.24 1.81
N ALA A 127 11.40 -7.41 2.79
CA ALA A 127 10.50 -6.59 3.61
C ALA A 127 9.40 -7.42 4.29
N LYS A 128 9.71 -8.65 4.71
CA LYS A 128 8.79 -9.55 5.40
C LYS A 128 9.16 -9.74 6.86
N LEU A 129 8.15 -9.78 7.74
CA LEU A 129 8.24 -10.34 9.08
C LEU A 129 8.14 -11.86 9.03
N THR A 130 8.70 -12.51 10.06
CA THR A 130 8.45 -13.94 10.33
C THR A 130 7.93 -14.13 11.76
N PRO A 131 7.24 -15.25 12.05
CA PRO A 131 6.82 -15.58 13.40
C PRO A 131 7.96 -15.51 14.43
N GLU A 132 9.14 -16.02 14.05
CA GLU A 132 10.34 -16.06 14.89
C GLU A 132 10.87 -14.66 15.19
N ALA A 133 10.88 -13.77 14.19
CA ALA A 133 11.33 -12.40 14.36
C ALA A 133 10.39 -11.59 15.27
N VAL A 134 9.07 -11.80 15.14
CA VAL A 134 8.08 -11.22 16.05
C VAL A 134 8.29 -11.73 17.47
N GLU A 135 8.42 -13.06 17.65
CA GLU A 135 8.64 -13.69 18.94
C GLU A 135 9.90 -13.15 19.63
N GLN A 136 11.03 -13.06 18.89
CA GLN A 136 12.29 -12.51 19.39
C GLN A 136 12.14 -11.08 19.94
N LEU A 137 11.40 -10.22 19.24
CA LEU A 137 11.18 -8.84 19.71
C LEU A 137 10.26 -8.77 20.93
N VAL A 138 9.25 -9.65 21.00
CA VAL A 138 8.34 -9.74 22.15
C VAL A 138 9.08 -10.17 23.41
N VAL A 139 9.96 -11.18 23.32
CA VAL A 139 10.68 -11.70 24.49
C VAL A 139 12.00 -10.99 24.77
N LYS A 140 12.42 -10.05 23.90
CA LYS A 140 13.69 -9.34 24.03
C LYS A 140 13.87 -8.70 25.39
N ARG A 141 12.80 -8.14 25.93
CA ARG A 141 12.79 -7.50 27.25
C ARG A 141 11.35 -7.36 27.76
N ALA A 142 11.10 -7.80 29.01
CA ALA A 142 9.75 -7.81 29.59
C ALA A 142 9.61 -6.92 30.84
N ASP A 143 10.67 -6.18 31.21
CA ASP A 143 10.64 -5.28 32.36
C ASP A 143 10.09 -3.88 32.00
N ILE A 144 9.74 -3.10 33.04
CA ILE A 144 9.09 -1.79 32.90
C ILE A 144 9.96 -0.69 32.26
N HIS A 145 11.24 -0.95 32.02
CA HIS A 145 12.16 0.01 31.39
C HIS A 145 12.15 -0.09 29.85
N TYR A 146 11.37 -1.00 29.29
CA TYR A 146 11.30 -1.21 27.84
C TYR A 146 9.85 -1.05 27.34
N PRO A 147 9.61 -0.43 26.16
CA PRO A 147 8.27 -0.29 25.62
C PRO A 147 7.61 -1.65 25.43
N LYS A 148 6.36 -1.78 25.88
CA LYS A 148 5.62 -3.03 25.82
C LYS A 148 5.12 -3.28 24.40
N PRO A 149 5.53 -4.36 23.71
CA PRO A 149 4.96 -4.71 22.41
C PRO A 149 3.44 -4.85 22.47
N LYS A 150 2.73 -4.25 21.52
CA LYS A 150 1.26 -4.28 21.48
C LYS A 150 0.71 -4.57 20.11
N VAL A 151 1.40 -4.18 19.05
CA VAL A 151 0.96 -4.34 17.66
C VAL A 151 2.05 -4.96 16.82
N VAL A 152 1.66 -5.84 15.90
CA VAL A 152 2.46 -6.26 14.75
C VAL A 152 1.89 -5.57 13.52
N SER A 153 2.70 -4.85 12.77
CA SER A 153 2.32 -4.17 11.54
C SER A 153 2.94 -4.87 10.34
N LEU A 154 2.07 -5.34 9.44
CA LEU A 154 2.43 -5.96 8.16
C LEU A 154 2.12 -4.98 7.03
N THR A 155 2.92 -4.99 5.95
CA THR A 155 2.61 -4.24 4.72
C THR A 155 2.28 -5.22 3.59
N GLN A 156 1.12 -5.05 2.94
CA GLN A 156 0.62 -5.95 1.90
C GLN A 156 0.15 -5.16 0.66
N SER A 157 0.82 -5.28 -0.51
CA SER A 157 2.14 -5.91 -0.73
C SER A 157 3.25 -5.11 -0.05
N THR A 158 4.39 -5.76 0.23
CA THR A 158 5.50 -5.13 0.94
C THR A 158 6.14 -3.98 0.16
N GLU A 159 6.97 -3.20 0.83
CA GLU A 159 7.70 -2.06 0.25
C GLU A 159 8.67 -2.48 -0.86
N LEU A 160 9.10 -3.73 -0.86
CA LEU A 160 9.93 -4.34 -1.91
C LEU A 160 9.10 -5.15 -2.93
N GLY A 161 7.76 -5.00 -2.92
CA GLY A 161 6.87 -5.60 -3.91
C GLY A 161 6.68 -7.11 -3.76
N THR A 162 7.08 -7.71 -2.65
CA THR A 162 6.76 -9.10 -2.33
C THR A 162 5.37 -9.21 -1.70
N VAL A 163 4.81 -10.41 -1.65
CA VAL A 163 3.46 -10.64 -1.18
C VAL A 163 3.48 -11.71 -0.07
N TYR A 164 2.91 -11.40 1.10
CA TYR A 164 2.65 -12.41 2.11
C TYR A 164 1.57 -13.37 1.62
N THR A 165 1.83 -14.65 1.74
CA THR A 165 0.78 -15.68 1.57
C THR A 165 -0.19 -15.66 2.75
N VAL A 166 -1.37 -16.25 2.56
CA VAL A 166 -2.37 -16.39 3.63
C VAL A 166 -1.78 -17.13 4.85
N ASP A 167 -0.96 -18.16 4.60
CA ASP A 167 -0.34 -18.96 5.66
C ASP A 167 0.76 -18.17 6.40
N GLU A 168 1.54 -17.34 5.71
CA GLU A 168 2.51 -16.45 6.36
C GLU A 168 1.81 -15.44 7.29
N VAL A 169 0.73 -14.80 6.82
CA VAL A 169 -0.05 -13.88 7.66
C VAL A 169 -0.64 -14.61 8.87
N ARG A 170 -1.23 -15.79 8.65
CA ARG A 170 -1.82 -16.61 9.72
C ARG A 170 -0.78 -17.01 10.77
N ALA A 171 0.40 -17.46 10.35
CA ALA A 171 1.47 -17.85 11.25
C ALA A 171 1.95 -16.68 12.14
N ILE A 172 2.08 -15.48 11.57
CA ILE A 172 2.41 -14.27 12.32
C ILE A 172 1.28 -13.89 13.28
N ALA A 173 0.04 -13.92 12.83
CA ALA A 173 -1.14 -13.60 13.64
C ALA A 173 -1.33 -14.60 14.81
N GLU A 174 -0.96 -15.86 14.65
CA GLU A 174 -0.94 -16.84 15.74
C GLU A 174 0.04 -16.47 16.84
N VAL A 175 1.25 -16.00 16.49
CA VAL A 175 2.20 -15.47 17.48
C VAL A 175 1.61 -14.24 18.15
N ALA A 176 1.06 -13.29 17.37
CA ALA A 176 0.43 -12.09 17.91
C ALA A 176 -0.67 -12.46 18.91
N ARG A 177 -1.58 -13.36 18.57
CA ARG A 177 -2.67 -13.82 19.45
C ARG A 177 -2.14 -14.46 20.74
N ARG A 178 -1.15 -15.37 20.67
CA ARG A 178 -0.54 -15.99 21.88
C ARG A 178 0.10 -14.96 22.80
N ARG A 179 0.62 -13.86 22.23
CA ARG A 179 1.29 -12.77 22.95
C ARG A 179 0.37 -11.58 23.25
N GLN A 180 -0.94 -11.70 22.98
CA GLN A 180 -1.94 -10.64 23.19
C GLN A 180 -1.59 -9.33 22.44
N LEU A 181 -0.99 -9.45 21.27
CA LEU A 181 -0.75 -8.36 20.33
C LEU A 181 -1.90 -8.25 19.35
N ARG A 182 -2.06 -7.09 18.75
CA ARG A 182 -2.97 -6.82 17.63
C ARG A 182 -2.20 -6.86 16.31
N VAL A 183 -2.90 -7.16 15.23
CA VAL A 183 -2.33 -7.20 13.88
C VAL A 183 -2.92 -6.07 13.05
N HIS A 184 -2.07 -5.12 12.67
CA HIS A 184 -2.35 -4.06 11.72
C HIS A 184 -1.80 -4.46 10.35
N MET A 185 -2.56 -4.18 9.29
CA MET A 185 -2.10 -4.37 7.91
C MET A 185 -2.14 -3.04 7.15
N ASP A 186 -0.97 -2.52 6.80
CA ASP A 186 -0.85 -1.50 5.78
C ASP A 186 -1.16 -2.12 4.42
N GLY A 187 -2.29 -1.77 3.87
CA GLY A 187 -2.81 -2.24 2.60
C GLY A 187 -2.74 -1.21 1.49
N ALA A 188 -1.72 -0.32 1.48
CA ALA A 188 -1.55 0.68 0.42
C ALA A 188 -1.57 0.08 -0.99
N ARG A 189 -1.18 -1.20 -1.13
CA ARG A 189 -1.27 -2.00 -2.36
C ARG A 189 -1.98 -3.35 -2.14
N PHE A 190 -2.94 -3.38 -1.24
CA PHE A 190 -3.73 -4.57 -0.91
C PHE A 190 -4.37 -5.20 -2.15
N ALA A 191 -4.92 -4.38 -3.04
CA ALA A 191 -5.50 -4.84 -4.29
C ALA A 191 -4.51 -5.66 -5.14
N ASN A 192 -3.25 -5.20 -5.25
CA ASN A 192 -2.20 -5.88 -6.01
C ASN A 192 -1.85 -7.23 -5.39
N ALA A 193 -1.80 -7.31 -4.06
CA ALA A 193 -1.55 -8.56 -3.36
C ALA A 193 -2.70 -9.57 -3.52
N VAL A 194 -3.96 -9.14 -3.34
CA VAL A 194 -5.13 -10.01 -3.56
C VAL A 194 -5.18 -10.50 -5.01
N ALA A 195 -4.91 -9.62 -5.98
CA ALA A 195 -4.85 -9.97 -7.39
C ALA A 195 -3.74 -11.00 -7.71
N ALA A 196 -2.60 -10.92 -7.02
CA ALA A 196 -1.49 -11.86 -7.16
C ALA A 196 -1.79 -13.23 -6.53
N LEU A 197 -2.39 -13.22 -5.34
CA LEU A 197 -2.74 -14.45 -4.60
C LEU A 197 -3.94 -15.19 -5.19
N GLY A 198 -4.84 -14.47 -5.87
CA GLY A 198 -6.10 -15.04 -6.36
C GLY A 198 -7.02 -15.54 -5.24
N CYS A 199 -6.83 -15.10 -4.01
CA CYS A 199 -7.63 -15.47 -2.85
C CYS A 199 -8.78 -14.48 -2.61
N HIS A 200 -9.76 -14.90 -1.80
CA HIS A 200 -10.79 -13.97 -1.33
C HIS A 200 -10.20 -12.96 -0.32
N PRO A 201 -10.56 -11.66 -0.35
CA PRO A 201 -9.98 -10.64 0.55
C PRO A 201 -10.11 -10.99 2.04
N SER A 202 -11.20 -11.66 2.45
CA SER A 202 -11.37 -12.10 3.83
C SER A 202 -10.35 -13.13 4.30
N GLU A 203 -9.80 -13.93 3.38
CA GLU A 203 -8.85 -15.01 3.72
C GLU A 203 -7.49 -14.46 4.12
N ILE A 204 -7.05 -13.36 3.46
CA ILE A 204 -5.76 -12.71 3.74
C ILE A 204 -5.89 -11.61 4.81
N THR A 205 -7.08 -11.34 5.33
CA THR A 205 -7.33 -10.34 6.36
C THR A 205 -7.81 -10.97 7.66
N TRP A 206 -9.05 -10.73 8.07
CA TRP A 206 -9.54 -11.12 9.38
C TRP A 206 -9.56 -12.64 9.62
N ARG A 207 -9.78 -13.45 8.57
CA ARG A 207 -9.69 -14.92 8.68
C ARG A 207 -8.26 -15.42 8.89
N ALA A 208 -7.26 -14.61 8.49
CA ALA A 208 -5.86 -14.86 8.82
C ALA A 208 -5.43 -14.23 10.15
N GLY A 209 -6.31 -13.47 10.82
CA GLY A 209 -6.06 -12.87 12.12
C GLY A 209 -5.67 -11.40 12.12
N VAL A 210 -5.93 -10.66 11.03
CA VAL A 210 -5.76 -9.20 10.98
C VAL A 210 -6.91 -8.51 11.71
N ASP A 211 -6.59 -7.59 12.62
CA ASP A 211 -7.57 -6.82 13.40
C ASP A 211 -8.02 -5.55 12.67
N VAL A 212 -7.10 -4.87 11.97
CA VAL A 212 -7.37 -3.65 11.21
C VAL A 212 -6.58 -3.61 9.91
N LEU A 213 -7.25 -3.20 8.82
CA LEU A 213 -6.68 -3.01 7.49
C LEU A 213 -6.78 -1.54 7.10
N CYS A 214 -5.68 -0.94 6.67
CA CYS A 214 -5.65 0.33 5.94
C CYS A 214 -5.74 0.03 4.44
N PHE A 215 -6.95 -0.04 3.87
CA PHE A 215 -7.17 -0.43 2.48
C PHE A 215 -6.92 0.75 1.54
N GLY A 216 -5.85 0.65 0.74
CA GLY A 216 -5.41 1.68 -0.20
C GLY A 216 -6.28 1.76 -1.45
N GLY A 217 -6.82 2.96 -1.71
CA GLY A 217 -7.58 3.27 -2.93
C GLY A 217 -6.80 4.15 -3.90
N THR A 218 -6.05 5.11 -3.39
CA THR A 218 -5.38 6.15 -4.19
C THR A 218 -4.43 5.57 -5.25
N LYS A 219 -3.63 4.57 -4.91
CA LYS A 219 -2.68 3.96 -5.85
C LYS A 219 -3.33 3.05 -6.89
N ASN A 220 -4.63 2.78 -6.74
CA ASN A 220 -5.38 1.85 -7.59
C ASN A 220 -6.47 2.51 -8.44
N GLY A 221 -6.46 3.85 -8.56
CA GLY A 221 -7.36 4.59 -9.44
C GLY A 221 -8.40 5.46 -8.74
N ILE A 222 -8.37 5.59 -7.42
CA ILE A 222 -9.12 6.62 -6.68
C ILE A 222 -8.32 7.93 -6.67
N PRO A 223 -8.97 9.11 -6.75
CA PRO A 223 -8.24 10.37 -6.75
C PRO A 223 -7.62 10.71 -5.41
N VAL A 224 -8.28 10.34 -4.32
CA VAL A 224 -7.89 10.60 -2.94
C VAL A 224 -8.75 9.75 -2.01
N GLY A 225 -8.15 9.24 -0.94
CA GLY A 225 -8.88 8.54 0.12
C GLY A 225 -8.54 7.07 0.26
N GLU A 226 -8.39 6.68 1.52
CA GLU A 226 -8.13 5.30 1.96
C GLU A 226 -9.25 4.87 2.90
N ALA A 227 -9.55 3.58 2.95
CA ALA A 227 -10.52 3.02 3.89
C ALA A 227 -9.79 2.32 5.05
N VAL A 228 -10.07 2.74 6.29
CA VAL A 228 -9.64 2.04 7.50
C VAL A 228 -10.74 1.09 7.92
N VAL A 229 -10.47 -0.20 7.89
CA VAL A 229 -11.44 -1.28 8.16
C VAL A 229 -11.06 -2.00 9.44
N PHE A 230 -11.87 -1.85 10.49
CA PHE A 230 -11.72 -2.57 11.75
C PHE A 230 -12.57 -3.83 11.73
N PHE A 231 -11.95 -4.98 11.74
CA PHE A 231 -12.63 -6.27 11.83
C PHE A 231 -13.01 -6.62 13.28
N ASP A 232 -12.26 -6.12 14.26
CA ASP A 232 -12.65 -6.10 15.66
C ASP A 232 -13.20 -4.70 15.99
N ARG A 233 -14.53 -4.59 16.07
CA ARG A 233 -15.25 -3.34 16.27
C ARG A 233 -15.00 -2.68 17.64
N GLU A 234 -14.59 -3.47 18.63
CA GLU A 234 -14.22 -2.92 19.95
C GLU A 234 -13.00 -1.98 19.85
N LEU A 235 -12.11 -2.24 18.89
CA LEU A 235 -10.92 -1.40 18.65
C LEU A 235 -11.28 -0.06 17.98
N ALA A 236 -12.45 0.05 17.36
CA ALA A 236 -12.93 1.24 16.67
C ALA A 236 -13.77 2.18 17.55
N GLN A 237 -14.03 1.83 18.82
CA GLN A 237 -15.00 2.51 19.69
C GLN A 237 -14.83 4.04 19.72
N ASP A 238 -13.59 4.56 19.77
CA ASP A 238 -13.29 5.99 19.82
C ASP A 238 -12.63 6.49 18.52
N PHE A 239 -12.61 5.69 17.45
CA PHE A 239 -11.85 6.03 16.25
C PHE A 239 -12.40 7.26 15.53
N ALA A 240 -13.71 7.49 15.56
CA ALA A 240 -14.34 8.67 14.98
C ALA A 240 -13.81 9.98 15.60
N TYR A 241 -13.53 10.00 16.92
CA TYR A 241 -12.91 11.14 17.59
C TYR A 241 -11.49 11.39 17.10
N ARG A 242 -10.71 10.34 16.88
CA ARG A 242 -9.35 10.44 16.32
C ARG A 242 -9.35 10.98 14.91
N VAL A 243 -10.26 10.50 14.07
CA VAL A 243 -10.46 11.00 12.70
C VAL A 243 -10.82 12.49 12.70
N LYS A 244 -11.72 12.91 13.61
CA LYS A 244 -12.08 14.34 13.77
C LYS A 244 -10.92 15.17 14.27
N GLN A 245 -10.24 14.74 15.31
CA GLN A 245 -9.12 15.44 15.94
C GLN A 245 -7.95 15.64 14.96
N ALA A 246 -7.68 14.64 14.12
CA ALA A 246 -6.63 14.71 13.09
C ALA A 246 -7.03 15.51 11.84
N GLY A 247 -8.22 16.12 11.81
CA GLY A 247 -8.70 16.87 10.64
C GLY A 247 -9.08 15.99 9.45
N GLN A 248 -9.25 14.69 9.65
CA GLN A 248 -9.56 13.73 8.58
C GLN A 248 -11.06 13.55 8.32
N LEU A 249 -11.92 14.02 9.21
CA LEU A 249 -13.37 13.99 9.02
C LEU A 249 -13.80 15.11 8.06
N ALA A 250 -13.81 14.80 6.77
CA ALA A 250 -14.19 15.75 5.72
C ALA A 250 -15.67 16.11 5.85
N SER A 251 -16.01 17.42 5.74
CA SER A 251 -17.41 17.86 5.78
C SER A 251 -18.23 17.33 4.61
N LYS A 252 -17.63 17.16 3.45
CA LYS A 252 -18.22 16.51 2.27
C LYS A 252 -17.57 15.15 2.02
N MET A 253 -17.71 14.25 3.00
CA MET A 253 -17.08 12.92 2.98
C MET A 253 -17.42 12.13 1.71
N ARG A 254 -18.61 12.36 1.14
CA ARG A 254 -19.03 11.71 -0.11
C ARG A 254 -18.05 11.87 -1.26
N PHE A 255 -17.26 12.95 -1.33
CA PHE A 255 -16.26 13.12 -2.38
C PHE A 255 -15.01 12.26 -2.18
N ILE A 256 -14.78 11.75 -0.96
CA ILE A 256 -13.75 10.78 -0.66
C ILE A 256 -14.28 9.36 -0.83
N SER A 257 -15.53 9.11 -0.40
CA SER A 257 -16.10 7.75 -0.38
C SER A 257 -16.73 7.33 -1.71
N ALA A 258 -17.46 8.22 -2.42
CA ALA A 258 -18.19 7.84 -3.64
C ALA A 258 -17.32 7.21 -4.74
N PRO A 259 -16.06 7.65 -4.99
CA PRO A 259 -15.19 6.98 -5.94
C PRO A 259 -14.99 5.48 -5.67
N TRP A 260 -15.07 5.06 -4.40
CA TRP A 260 -14.97 3.67 -4.01
C TRP A 260 -16.15 2.80 -4.51
N VAL A 261 -17.33 3.40 -4.74
CA VAL A 261 -18.45 2.67 -5.35
C VAL A 261 -18.01 2.09 -6.69
N GLY A 262 -17.43 2.92 -7.56
CA GLY A 262 -16.94 2.48 -8.85
C GLY A 262 -15.80 1.48 -8.80
N MET A 263 -14.98 1.55 -7.75
CA MET A 263 -13.90 0.58 -7.55
C MET A 263 -14.42 -0.79 -7.14
N LEU A 264 -15.47 -0.83 -6.31
CA LEU A 264 -16.00 -2.06 -5.74
C LEU A 264 -17.07 -2.72 -6.62
N GLU A 265 -17.63 -2.00 -7.60
CA GLU A 265 -18.53 -2.56 -8.61
C GLU A 265 -17.72 -3.30 -9.69
N ASP A 266 -18.23 -4.45 -10.15
CA ASP A 266 -17.66 -5.27 -11.22
C ASP A 266 -16.16 -5.58 -11.04
N ASP A 267 -15.71 -5.68 -9.79
CA ASP A 267 -14.30 -5.97 -9.43
C ASP A 267 -13.27 -5.04 -10.09
N VAL A 268 -13.64 -3.78 -10.34
CA VAL A 268 -12.74 -2.78 -10.96
C VAL A 268 -11.42 -2.68 -10.22
N TRP A 269 -11.44 -2.69 -8.88
CA TRP A 269 -10.24 -2.65 -8.04
C TRP A 269 -9.27 -3.82 -8.32
N LEU A 270 -9.79 -5.03 -8.56
CA LEU A 270 -8.98 -6.19 -8.93
C LEU A 270 -8.53 -6.13 -10.40
N ARG A 271 -9.39 -5.66 -11.31
CA ARG A 271 -9.02 -5.46 -12.70
C ARG A 271 -7.84 -4.50 -12.84
N ASN A 272 -7.89 -3.37 -12.16
CA ASN A 272 -6.83 -2.37 -12.14
C ASN A 272 -5.53 -2.95 -11.57
N ALA A 273 -5.61 -3.66 -10.46
CA ALA A 273 -4.47 -4.30 -9.81
C ALA A 273 -3.85 -5.42 -10.68
N ARG A 274 -4.67 -6.28 -11.30
CA ARG A 274 -4.20 -7.31 -12.23
C ARG A 274 -3.46 -6.70 -13.41
N HIS A 275 -3.98 -5.60 -13.96
CA HIS A 275 -3.32 -4.89 -15.04
C HIS A 275 -1.95 -4.35 -14.61
N ALA A 276 -1.86 -3.65 -13.48
CA ALA A 276 -0.60 -3.14 -12.96
C ALA A 276 0.44 -4.25 -12.71
N ASN A 277 0.01 -5.39 -12.13
CA ASN A 277 0.86 -6.55 -11.91
C ASN A 277 1.34 -7.17 -13.25
N ALA A 278 0.45 -7.25 -14.25
CA ALA A 278 0.81 -7.75 -15.58
C ALA A 278 1.84 -6.84 -16.28
N MET A 279 1.72 -5.52 -16.12
CA MET A 279 2.70 -4.57 -16.67
C MET A 279 4.06 -4.68 -16.00
N ALA A 280 4.10 -4.91 -14.68
CA ALA A 280 5.36 -5.17 -13.97
C ALA A 280 6.00 -6.49 -14.44
N ARG A 281 5.23 -7.53 -14.66
CA ARG A 281 5.73 -8.80 -15.24
C ARG A 281 6.28 -8.59 -16.64
N ARG A 282 5.56 -7.87 -17.52
CA ARG A 282 6.03 -7.54 -18.88
C ARG A 282 7.34 -6.75 -18.83
N LEU A 283 7.44 -5.79 -17.89
CA LEU A 283 8.67 -5.02 -17.70
C LEU A 283 9.83 -5.93 -17.27
N TYR A 284 9.59 -6.80 -16.29
CA TYR A 284 10.57 -7.79 -15.83
C TYR A 284 11.08 -8.66 -16.97
N GLU A 285 10.18 -9.24 -17.76
CA GLU A 285 10.51 -10.09 -18.90
C GLU A 285 11.35 -9.34 -19.97
N GLY A 286 11.09 -8.03 -20.14
CA GLY A 286 11.84 -7.19 -21.07
C GLY A 286 13.24 -6.78 -20.61
N ILE A 287 13.57 -6.92 -19.31
CA ILE A 287 14.85 -6.39 -18.77
C ILE A 287 15.70 -7.42 -18.03
N VAL A 288 15.15 -8.57 -17.64
CA VAL A 288 15.83 -9.52 -16.73
C VAL A 288 17.14 -10.09 -17.31
N ASP A 289 17.22 -10.25 -18.63
CA ASP A 289 18.37 -10.82 -19.33
C ASP A 289 19.33 -9.74 -19.90
N LEU A 290 19.08 -8.47 -19.64
CA LEU A 290 19.94 -7.39 -20.16
C LEU A 290 21.29 -7.37 -19.45
N PRO A 291 22.40 -7.15 -20.19
CA PRO A 291 23.74 -7.09 -19.60
C PRO A 291 23.85 -6.03 -18.50
N GLY A 292 24.36 -6.41 -17.35
CA GLY A 292 24.56 -5.51 -16.20
C GLY A 292 23.30 -5.22 -15.38
N VAL A 293 22.13 -5.71 -15.79
CA VAL A 293 20.89 -5.66 -14.99
C VAL A 293 20.85 -6.86 -14.04
N ARG A 294 20.55 -6.61 -12.77
CA ARG A 294 20.34 -7.66 -11.77
C ARG A 294 19.04 -7.39 -11.01
N VAL A 295 18.00 -8.10 -11.36
CA VAL A 295 16.71 -8.01 -10.67
C VAL A 295 16.84 -8.64 -9.27
N MET A 296 16.26 -8.01 -8.24
CA MET A 296 16.31 -8.50 -6.86
C MET A 296 15.55 -9.81 -6.69
N HIS A 297 14.34 -9.86 -7.23
CA HIS A 297 13.45 -11.04 -7.27
C HIS A 297 12.42 -10.86 -8.39
N PRO A 298 11.82 -11.91 -8.92
CA PRO A 298 10.67 -11.79 -9.83
C PRO A 298 9.54 -10.97 -9.19
N PRO A 299 8.82 -10.13 -9.95
CA PRO A 299 7.75 -9.31 -9.38
C PRO A 299 6.57 -10.16 -8.92
N GLU A 300 6.16 -9.98 -7.67
CA GLU A 300 4.96 -10.59 -7.08
C GLU A 300 3.77 -9.62 -7.09
N ALA A 301 4.03 -8.31 -7.28
CA ALA A 301 3.02 -7.25 -7.38
C ALA A 301 3.35 -6.32 -8.56
N ASN A 302 3.04 -5.02 -8.43
CA ASN A 302 3.12 -4.04 -9.52
C ASN A 302 4.46 -3.32 -9.65
N ALA A 303 5.57 -3.85 -9.10
CA ALA A 303 6.88 -3.23 -9.18
C ALA A 303 7.99 -4.22 -9.50
N VAL A 304 9.01 -3.74 -10.24
CA VAL A 304 10.28 -4.43 -10.45
C VAL A 304 11.36 -3.69 -9.68
N PHE A 305 12.12 -4.42 -8.88
CA PHE A 305 13.29 -3.91 -8.16
C PHE A 305 14.55 -4.47 -8.80
N ALA A 306 15.41 -3.60 -9.32
CA ALA A 306 16.58 -3.99 -10.08
C ALA A 306 17.78 -3.11 -9.75
N PHE A 307 18.98 -3.71 -9.73
CA PHE A 307 20.25 -2.98 -9.70
C PHE A 307 20.71 -2.73 -11.13
N LEU A 308 20.99 -1.47 -11.44
CA LEU A 308 21.42 -1.00 -12.75
C LEU A 308 22.79 -0.32 -12.63
N PRO A 309 23.66 -0.43 -13.66
CA PRO A 309 24.88 0.39 -13.71
C PRO A 309 24.54 1.89 -13.68
N GLN A 310 25.32 2.68 -12.95
CA GLN A 310 25.07 4.12 -12.77
C GLN A 310 24.94 4.89 -14.09
N ARG A 311 25.72 4.54 -15.11
CA ARG A 311 25.61 5.15 -16.43
C ARG A 311 24.29 4.81 -17.14
N VAL A 312 23.75 3.58 -16.93
CA VAL A 312 22.42 3.22 -17.48
C VAL A 312 21.35 4.06 -16.81
N ILE A 313 21.41 4.24 -15.48
CA ILE A 313 20.50 5.13 -14.74
C ILE A 313 20.58 6.55 -15.30
N ALA A 314 21.80 7.10 -15.44
CA ALA A 314 22.01 8.45 -15.97
C ALA A 314 21.45 8.61 -17.40
N THR A 315 21.76 7.66 -18.30
CA THR A 315 21.22 7.67 -19.66
C THR A 315 19.69 7.65 -19.68
N LEU A 316 19.07 6.75 -18.90
CA LEU A 316 17.61 6.66 -18.85
C LEU A 316 16.96 7.93 -18.28
N GLN A 317 17.50 8.50 -17.22
CA GLN A 317 16.92 9.67 -16.57
C GLN A 317 17.25 10.97 -17.29
N GLN A 318 18.52 11.20 -17.65
CA GLN A 318 18.99 12.49 -18.18
C GLN A 318 18.81 12.59 -19.69
N ASP A 319 19.23 11.55 -20.46
CA ASP A 319 19.22 11.62 -21.93
C ASP A 319 17.85 11.20 -22.49
N LYS A 320 17.20 10.18 -21.88
CA LYS A 320 15.92 9.65 -22.30
C LYS A 320 14.72 10.25 -21.58
N GLY A 321 14.94 10.94 -20.45
CA GLY A 321 13.90 11.64 -19.69
C GLY A 321 12.94 10.73 -18.94
N TRP A 322 13.30 9.47 -18.67
CA TRP A 322 12.50 8.58 -17.84
C TRP A 322 12.58 8.98 -16.36
N ARG A 323 11.48 8.77 -15.62
CA ARG A 323 11.44 8.98 -14.17
C ARG A 323 11.17 7.65 -13.45
N PHE A 324 12.08 7.30 -12.55
CA PHE A 324 11.99 6.18 -11.60
C PHE A 324 12.89 6.49 -10.41
N TYR A 325 12.67 5.77 -9.30
CA TYR A 325 13.49 5.98 -8.09
C TYR A 325 14.71 5.05 -8.08
N ASP A 326 15.85 5.61 -7.66
CA ASP A 326 17.15 4.97 -7.47
C ASP A 326 17.62 5.14 -6.02
N PHE A 327 16.83 4.70 -5.05
CA PHE A 327 17.02 4.95 -3.63
C PHE A 327 17.67 3.79 -2.85
N ILE A 328 17.87 2.62 -3.47
CA ILE A 328 18.58 1.50 -2.85
C ILE A 328 20.07 1.66 -3.13
N ALA A 329 20.90 1.67 -2.08
CA ALA A 329 22.35 1.80 -2.22
C ALA A 329 22.93 0.80 -3.22
N GLY A 330 23.90 1.24 -4.03
CA GLY A 330 24.53 0.40 -5.06
C GLY A 330 23.79 0.36 -6.41
N GLY A 331 22.95 1.35 -6.71
CA GLY A 331 22.22 1.47 -8.00
C GLY A 331 20.92 0.70 -8.03
N GLY A 332 20.33 0.45 -6.86
CA GLY A 332 19.03 -0.22 -6.75
C GLY A 332 17.88 0.71 -7.11
N CYS A 333 17.13 0.35 -8.13
CA CYS A 333 16.01 1.11 -8.67
C CYS A 333 14.68 0.42 -8.40
N ARG A 334 13.64 1.23 -8.18
CA ARG A 334 12.23 0.79 -8.17
C ARG A 334 11.57 1.25 -9.46
N LEU A 335 11.03 0.30 -10.21
CA LEU A 335 10.26 0.52 -11.44
C LEU A 335 8.82 0.13 -11.16
N MET A 336 7.96 1.13 -10.93
CA MET A 336 6.58 0.95 -10.48
C MET A 336 5.61 1.09 -11.64
N CYS A 337 4.71 0.12 -11.81
CA CYS A 337 3.59 0.16 -12.74
C CYS A 337 2.30 0.55 -12.02
N ALA A 338 1.44 1.30 -12.69
CA ALA A 338 0.15 1.77 -12.18
C ALA A 338 -1.01 1.08 -12.92
N TRP A 339 -2.22 1.31 -12.45
CA TRP A 339 -3.45 0.78 -13.03
C TRP A 339 -3.67 1.17 -14.50
N ASP A 340 -3.08 2.27 -14.95
CA ASP A 340 -3.19 2.81 -16.31
C ASP A 340 -1.91 2.65 -17.14
N THR A 341 -0.89 1.95 -16.64
CA THR A 341 0.38 1.75 -17.35
C THR A 341 0.14 1.06 -18.69
N ARG A 342 0.60 1.68 -19.79
CA ARG A 342 0.39 1.16 -21.13
C ARG A 342 1.50 0.19 -21.53
N PRO A 343 1.17 -0.93 -22.24
CA PRO A 343 2.17 -1.86 -22.76
C PRO A 343 3.26 -1.18 -23.58
N GLU A 344 2.87 -0.19 -24.41
CA GLU A 344 3.80 0.54 -25.29
C GLU A 344 4.82 1.36 -24.48
N SER A 345 4.42 1.87 -23.31
CA SER A 345 5.34 2.59 -22.41
C SER A 345 6.33 1.64 -21.76
N VAL A 346 5.90 0.42 -21.41
CA VAL A 346 6.76 -0.63 -20.88
C VAL A 346 7.79 -1.06 -21.93
N ASP A 347 7.34 -1.34 -23.15
CA ASP A 347 8.20 -1.78 -24.24
C ASP A 347 9.24 -0.70 -24.63
N ALA A 348 8.81 0.57 -24.70
CA ALA A 348 9.70 1.69 -24.97
C ALA A 348 10.78 1.87 -23.89
N PHE A 349 10.41 1.71 -22.60
CA PHE A 349 11.36 1.77 -21.50
C PHE A 349 12.36 0.61 -21.54
N ALA A 350 11.90 -0.61 -21.79
CA ALA A 350 12.76 -1.78 -21.92
C ALA A 350 13.72 -1.66 -23.10
N ALA A 351 13.27 -1.14 -24.25
CA ALA A 351 14.11 -0.88 -25.41
C ALA A 351 15.19 0.18 -25.15
N ASP A 352 14.81 1.31 -24.50
CA ASP A 352 15.78 2.34 -24.11
C ASP A 352 16.81 1.80 -23.10
N MET A 353 16.39 0.96 -22.15
CA MET A 353 17.30 0.29 -21.20
C MET A 353 18.25 -0.67 -21.93
N ALA A 354 17.75 -1.48 -22.86
CA ALA A 354 18.59 -2.37 -23.67
C ALA A 354 19.67 -1.61 -24.46
N ALA A 355 19.26 -0.49 -25.10
CA ALA A 355 20.20 0.38 -25.83
C ALA A 355 21.26 0.99 -24.90
N ALA A 356 20.88 1.44 -23.70
CA ALA A 356 21.81 1.97 -22.69
C ALA A 356 22.78 0.90 -22.17
N CYS A 357 22.30 -0.32 -21.94
CA CYS A 357 23.15 -1.45 -21.54
C CYS A 357 24.17 -1.83 -22.61
N ALA A 358 23.78 -1.86 -23.91
CA ALA A 358 24.66 -2.19 -25.01
C ALA A 358 25.80 -1.18 -25.20
N GLN A 359 25.57 0.10 -24.91
CA GLN A 359 26.60 1.15 -24.93
C GLN A 359 27.55 1.07 -23.72
N SER A 360 27.25 0.16 -22.83
CA SER A 360 27.84 0.02 -21.50
C SER A 360 28.86 -1.15 -21.41
N GLY A 361 28.93 -2.03 -22.36
CA GLY A 361 29.90 -3.09 -22.56
C GLY A 361 30.98 -2.62 -23.51
#